data_3c85560a26a08bee77a1e9165ed8b4f9
#
_entry.id   3c85560a26a08bee77a1e9165ed8b4f9
#
_cell.length_a   1.000
_cell.length_b   1.000
_cell.length_c   1.000
_cell.angle_alpha   90.00
_cell.angle_beta   90.00
_cell.angle_gamma   90.00
#
_symmetry.space_group_name_H-M   'P 1'
#
loop_
_entity.id
_entity.type
_entity.pdbx_description
1 polymer ?
#
loop_
_entity_poly.entity_id
_entity_poly.type
_entity_poly.pdbx_seq_one_letter_code
_entity_poly.pdbx_strand_id
1 'polypeptide(L)'
;SNNFIKFAKNFGSCANYPMLKGLENYPEITVVEKRPGEKIMFGEGWHTDSTYTKQPPKLTMLYSIKTPRRGKGNTRFASQYLSYENLDLKYKKKINDLKAVFSANGPISKTRSNRIAEKGTGVNPNSLSAIHKIVRENNQNNKKSIYLSPGHVTGIVGLENEESKVLLDYLFQHQIRPEFIYSFEWEPNCIAIWN
;
A
#
# COMPACT_ATOMS: atom_id res chain seq x y z
N SER A 1 -11.46 5.46 19.73
CA SER A 1 -10.13 4.82 19.56
C SER A 1 -10.08 3.45 20.22
N ASN A 2 -10.50 3.32 21.51
CA ASN A 2 -10.45 2.05 22.23
C ASN A 2 -11.23 0.91 21.52
N ASN A 3 -12.48 1.17 21.10
CA ASN A 3 -13.28 0.16 20.40
C ASN A 3 -12.68 -0.22 19.04
N PHE A 4 -12.03 0.71 18.35
CA PHE A 4 -11.36 0.44 17.07
C PHE A 4 -10.15 -0.50 17.27
N ILE A 5 -9.32 -0.27 18.29
CA ILE A 5 -8.21 -1.17 18.62
C ILE A 5 -8.72 -2.54 19.09
N LYS A 6 -9.76 -2.60 19.93
CA LYS A 6 -10.36 -3.87 20.34
C LYS A 6 -10.86 -4.67 19.13
N PHE A 7 -11.52 -3.99 18.20
CA PHE A 7 -11.97 -4.62 16.95
C PHE A 7 -10.79 -5.12 16.11
N ALA A 8 -9.77 -4.27 15.89
CA ALA A 8 -8.59 -4.63 15.09
C ALA A 8 -7.84 -5.85 15.65
N LYS A 9 -7.76 -5.99 16.97
CA LYS A 9 -7.10 -7.12 17.64
C LYS A 9 -7.73 -8.50 17.36
N ASN A 10 -8.98 -8.56 16.86
CA ASN A 10 -9.58 -9.83 16.41
C ASN A 10 -8.88 -10.39 15.15
N PHE A 11 -8.13 -9.56 14.43
CA PHE A 11 -7.42 -9.93 13.21
C PHE A 11 -5.91 -10.16 13.43
N GLY A 12 -5.43 -9.92 14.64
CA GLY A 12 -4.04 -10.08 15.04
C GLY A 12 -3.48 -8.90 15.82
N SER A 13 -2.17 -8.89 16.05
CA SER A 13 -1.49 -7.78 16.72
C SER A 13 -1.47 -6.53 15.83
N CYS A 14 -1.75 -5.37 16.43
CA CYS A 14 -1.64 -4.10 15.73
C CYS A 14 -0.17 -3.64 15.71
N ALA A 15 0.25 -3.09 14.59
CA ALA A 15 1.60 -2.54 14.40
C ALA A 15 1.56 -1.01 14.36
N ASN A 16 2.66 -0.38 14.79
CA ASN A 16 2.86 1.06 14.62
C ASN A 16 3.31 1.36 13.19
N TYR A 17 2.81 2.48 12.64
CA TYR A 17 3.35 2.98 11.38
C TYR A 17 4.78 3.52 11.60
N PRO A 18 5.80 3.03 10.90
CA PRO A 18 7.19 3.27 11.29
C PRO A 18 7.63 4.73 11.19
N MET A 19 7.03 5.53 10.33
CA MET A 19 7.51 6.90 10.04
C MET A 19 6.69 8.02 10.67
N LEU A 20 5.50 7.75 11.18
CA LEU A 20 4.65 8.76 11.83
C LEU A 20 4.25 8.29 13.22
N LYS A 21 4.23 9.21 14.16
CA LYS A 21 3.69 8.99 15.51
C LYS A 21 2.17 8.81 15.40
N GLY A 22 1.68 7.76 16.03
CA GLY A 22 0.24 7.56 16.23
C GLY A 22 -0.33 8.49 17.31
N LEU A 23 -1.56 8.22 17.70
CA LEU A 23 -2.19 8.92 18.82
C LEU A 23 -1.44 8.62 20.12
N GLU A 24 -1.37 9.59 21.04
CA GLU A 24 -0.64 9.49 22.30
C GLU A 24 -0.99 8.21 23.09
N ASN A 25 -2.28 7.94 23.26
CA ASN A 25 -2.75 6.74 24.00
C ASN A 25 -3.00 5.52 23.11
N TYR A 26 -2.79 5.61 21.81
CA TYR A 26 -3.01 4.55 20.83
C TYR A 26 -1.98 4.67 19.69
N PRO A 27 -0.72 4.34 19.94
CA PRO A 27 0.37 4.57 18.98
C PRO A 27 0.20 3.78 17.67
N GLU A 28 -0.63 2.74 17.66
CA GLU A 28 -0.99 1.95 16.47
C GLU A 28 -1.97 2.69 15.54
N ILE A 29 -2.62 3.77 16.01
CA ILE A 29 -3.56 4.55 15.22
C ILE A 29 -2.87 5.78 14.65
N THR A 30 -2.64 5.80 13.36
CA THR A 30 -2.16 7.00 12.65
C THR A 30 -3.36 7.76 12.07
N VAL A 31 -3.44 9.06 12.34
CA VAL A 31 -4.48 9.93 11.79
C VAL A 31 -4.08 10.35 10.38
N VAL A 32 -4.95 10.03 9.41
CA VAL A 32 -4.84 10.48 8.02
C VAL A 32 -5.94 11.51 7.77
N GLU A 33 -5.54 12.72 7.42
CA GLU A 33 -6.48 13.80 7.13
C GLU A 33 -6.01 14.60 5.90
N LYS A 34 -6.95 15.20 5.19
CA LYS A 34 -6.68 16.26 4.22
C LYS A 34 -7.15 17.58 4.82
N ARG A 35 -6.21 18.52 4.97
CA ARG A 35 -6.49 19.85 5.50
C ARG A 35 -6.90 20.81 4.39
N PRO A 36 -7.68 21.86 4.69
CA PRO A 36 -7.95 22.92 3.72
C PRO A 36 -6.65 23.48 3.13
N GLY A 37 -6.61 23.67 1.80
CA GLY A 37 -5.44 24.19 1.11
C GLY A 37 -4.36 23.17 0.75
N GLU A 38 -4.39 21.95 1.27
CA GLU A 38 -3.42 20.92 0.86
C GLU A 38 -3.69 20.47 -0.58
N LYS A 39 -2.65 20.53 -1.41
CA LYS A 39 -2.69 20.09 -2.82
C LYS A 39 -2.46 18.59 -2.97
N ILE A 40 -1.64 18.00 -2.10
CA ILE A 40 -1.24 16.60 -2.14
C ILE A 40 -1.86 15.89 -0.94
N MET A 41 -2.51 14.74 -1.19
CA MET A 41 -3.05 13.89 -0.13
C MET A 41 -1.99 12.90 0.34
N PHE A 42 -2.01 12.60 1.64
CA PHE A 42 -1.23 11.50 2.19
C PHE A 42 -1.62 10.17 1.52
N GLY A 43 -0.63 9.46 0.97
CA GLY A 43 -0.86 8.19 0.28
C GLY A 43 -1.53 8.33 -1.09
N GLU A 44 -1.53 9.51 -1.70
CA GLU A 44 -2.06 9.70 -3.05
C GLU A 44 -1.24 8.91 -4.07
N GLY A 45 -1.94 8.09 -4.86
CA GLY A 45 -1.35 7.20 -5.86
C GLY A 45 -1.51 5.72 -5.52
N TRP A 46 -1.31 4.87 -6.53
CA TRP A 46 -1.41 3.43 -6.34
C TRP A 46 -0.25 2.90 -5.49
N HIS A 47 -0.58 2.21 -4.41
CA HIS A 47 0.42 1.60 -3.51
C HIS A 47 -0.18 0.44 -2.72
N THR A 48 0.69 -0.37 -2.15
CA THR A 48 0.40 -1.33 -1.09
C THR A 48 1.15 -0.86 0.15
N ASP A 49 0.49 -0.90 1.31
CA ASP A 49 1.02 -0.33 2.54
C ASP A 49 2.29 -1.02 3.04
N SER A 50 3.24 -0.22 3.49
CA SER A 50 4.45 -0.64 4.22
C SER A 50 5.25 -1.79 3.59
N THR A 51 5.18 -1.95 2.27
CA THR A 51 5.91 -3.00 1.52
C THR A 51 7.43 -2.92 1.66
N TYR A 52 7.97 -1.80 2.11
CA TYR A 52 9.38 -1.58 2.43
C TYR A 52 9.83 -2.21 3.74
N THR A 53 8.94 -2.88 4.47
CA THR A 53 9.30 -3.64 5.68
C THR A 53 9.53 -5.11 5.33
N LYS A 54 10.41 -5.78 6.09
CA LYS A 54 10.69 -7.21 5.89
C LYS A 54 9.45 -8.09 6.11
N GLN A 55 8.58 -7.66 7.05
CA GLN A 55 7.28 -8.27 7.33
C GLN A 55 6.21 -7.20 7.21
N PRO A 56 5.63 -6.99 6.03
CA PRO A 56 4.54 -6.04 5.85
C PRO A 56 3.31 -6.44 6.66
N PRO A 57 2.49 -5.48 7.11
CA PRO A 57 1.24 -5.82 7.76
C PRO A 57 0.36 -6.67 6.83
N LYS A 58 -0.27 -7.70 7.41
CA LYS A 58 -1.17 -8.58 6.65
C LYS A 58 -2.44 -7.85 6.24
N LEU A 59 -2.91 -6.93 7.09
CA LEU A 59 -4.14 -6.17 6.87
C LEU A 59 -3.90 -4.71 7.23
N THR A 60 -4.52 -3.82 6.48
CA THR A 60 -4.68 -2.40 6.83
C THR A 60 -6.16 -2.13 7.09
N MET A 61 -6.42 -1.30 8.10
CA MET A 61 -7.78 -0.85 8.43
C MET A 61 -7.84 0.67 8.43
N LEU A 62 -8.87 1.22 7.81
CA LEU A 62 -9.15 2.65 7.87
C LEU A 62 -10.57 2.87 8.36
N TYR A 63 -10.72 3.71 9.39
CA TYR A 63 -12.01 4.13 9.94
C TYR A 63 -12.26 5.60 9.60
N SER A 64 -13.38 5.88 8.95
CA SER A 64 -13.76 7.24 8.55
C SER A 64 -14.47 7.99 9.65
N ILE A 65 -13.99 9.18 10.00
CA ILE A 65 -14.62 10.10 10.96
C ILE A 65 -15.36 11.22 10.22
N LYS A 66 -14.66 11.82 9.25
CA LYS A 66 -15.20 12.87 8.37
C LYS A 66 -14.90 12.51 6.94
N THR A 67 -15.88 12.66 6.09
CA THR A 67 -15.79 12.35 4.66
C THR A 67 -16.13 13.56 3.81
N PRO A 68 -15.62 13.69 2.60
CA PRO A 68 -16.07 14.71 1.66
C PRO A 68 -17.52 14.43 1.24
N ARG A 69 -18.07 15.32 0.40
CA ARG A 69 -19.39 15.09 -0.21
C ARG A 69 -19.38 13.78 -1.00
N ARG A 70 -20.54 13.12 -1.05
CA ARG A 70 -20.77 11.88 -1.79
C ARG A 70 -20.18 11.91 -3.20
N GLY A 71 -19.58 10.82 -3.64
CA GLY A 71 -18.89 10.70 -4.92
C GLY A 71 -17.50 11.36 -4.98
N LYS A 72 -17.00 11.89 -3.86
CA LYS A 72 -15.63 12.46 -3.77
C LYS A 72 -14.81 11.76 -2.69
N GLY A 73 -13.51 11.71 -2.90
CA GLY A 73 -12.57 11.12 -1.94
C GLY A 73 -12.66 9.59 -1.82
N ASN A 74 -13.23 8.93 -2.82
CA ASN A 74 -13.30 7.46 -2.86
C ASN A 74 -11.91 6.84 -2.83
N THR A 75 -11.79 5.70 -2.17
CA THR A 75 -10.57 4.87 -2.27
C THR A 75 -10.79 3.80 -3.33
N ARG A 76 -9.85 3.71 -4.28
CA ARG A 76 -9.88 2.67 -5.30
C ARG A 76 -8.97 1.52 -4.90
N PHE A 77 -9.49 0.32 -4.95
CA PHE A 77 -8.76 -0.92 -4.71
C PHE A 77 -8.64 -1.69 -6.02
N ALA A 78 -7.46 -2.20 -6.33
CA ALA A 78 -7.22 -3.04 -7.49
C ALA A 78 -6.92 -4.48 -7.06
N SER A 79 -7.74 -5.43 -7.52
CA SER A 79 -7.57 -6.84 -7.19
C SER A 79 -6.31 -7.42 -7.84
N GLN A 80 -5.32 -7.73 -7.03
CA GLN A 80 -4.07 -8.31 -7.51
C GLN A 80 -4.19 -9.80 -7.83
N TYR A 81 -5.21 -10.48 -7.33
CA TYR A 81 -5.58 -11.83 -7.76
C TYR A 81 -6.09 -11.82 -9.21
N LEU A 82 -7.08 -10.96 -9.51
CA LEU A 82 -7.59 -10.82 -10.88
C LEU A 82 -6.50 -10.34 -11.85
N SER A 83 -5.65 -9.43 -11.40
CA SER A 83 -4.51 -8.97 -12.17
C SER A 83 -3.57 -10.13 -12.53
N TYR A 84 -3.23 -11.00 -11.59
CA TYR A 84 -2.42 -12.19 -11.89
C TYR A 84 -3.14 -13.20 -12.78
N GLU A 85 -4.41 -13.48 -12.51
CA GLU A 85 -5.22 -14.42 -13.29
C GLU A 85 -5.29 -14.03 -14.77
N ASN A 86 -5.41 -12.73 -15.06
CA ASN A 86 -5.52 -12.18 -16.42
C ASN A 86 -4.19 -11.74 -17.04
N LEU A 87 -3.07 -12.01 -16.39
CA LEU A 87 -1.76 -11.71 -16.95
C LEU A 87 -1.39 -12.77 -18.01
N ASP A 88 -0.85 -12.33 -19.14
CA ASP A 88 -0.38 -13.24 -20.20
C ASP A 88 0.60 -14.27 -19.68
N LEU A 89 0.52 -15.51 -20.20
CA LEU A 89 1.35 -16.63 -19.77
C LEU A 89 2.86 -16.34 -19.87
N LYS A 90 3.29 -15.62 -20.90
CA LYS A 90 4.69 -15.19 -21.06
C LYS A 90 5.20 -14.36 -19.89
N TYR A 91 4.36 -13.43 -19.40
CA TYR A 91 4.70 -12.60 -18.24
C TYR A 91 4.58 -13.37 -16.93
N LYS A 92 3.57 -14.24 -16.77
CA LYS A 92 3.49 -15.14 -15.61
C LYS A 92 4.78 -15.95 -15.44
N LYS A 93 5.27 -16.53 -16.54
CA LYS A 93 6.54 -17.27 -16.54
C LYS A 93 7.72 -16.36 -16.21
N LYS A 94 7.77 -15.16 -16.83
CA LYS A 94 8.88 -14.21 -16.62
C LYS A 94 8.98 -13.76 -15.16
N ILE A 95 7.85 -13.46 -14.48
CA ILE A 95 7.86 -12.88 -13.14
C ILE A 95 7.82 -13.89 -11.99
N ASN A 96 7.61 -15.19 -12.27
CA ASN A 96 7.36 -16.21 -11.25
C ASN A 96 8.39 -16.21 -10.12
N ASP A 97 9.66 -16.11 -10.46
CA ASP A 97 10.78 -16.19 -9.51
C ASP A 97 11.47 -14.84 -9.25
N LEU A 98 11.01 -13.79 -9.93
CA LEU A 98 11.57 -12.46 -9.76
C LEU A 98 11.21 -11.86 -8.41
N LYS A 99 12.15 -11.03 -7.92
CA LYS A 99 11.99 -10.24 -6.70
C LYS A 99 12.13 -8.77 -7.02
N ALA A 100 11.35 -7.93 -6.36
CA ALA A 100 11.46 -6.48 -6.46
C ALA A 100 12.01 -5.87 -5.18
N VAL A 101 12.67 -4.72 -5.33
CA VAL A 101 13.16 -3.89 -4.24
C VAL A 101 12.12 -2.83 -3.91
N PHE A 102 11.74 -2.76 -2.64
CA PHE A 102 10.77 -1.79 -2.12
C PHE A 102 11.46 -0.84 -1.16
N SER A 103 11.20 0.44 -1.29
CA SER A 103 11.79 1.49 -0.44
C SER A 103 10.71 2.42 0.10
N ALA A 104 10.86 2.79 1.37
CA ALA A 104 10.04 3.86 1.94
C ALA A 104 10.31 5.20 1.24
N ASN A 105 11.49 5.37 0.65
CA ASN A 105 11.83 6.54 -0.17
C ASN A 105 11.48 6.37 -1.65
N GLY A 106 10.55 5.46 -1.99
CA GLY A 106 10.02 5.30 -3.34
C GLY A 106 9.14 6.46 -3.82
N PRO A 107 8.53 6.35 -5.01
CA PRO A 107 7.82 7.46 -5.65
C PRO A 107 6.75 8.16 -4.80
N ILE A 108 6.07 7.43 -3.90
CA ILE A 108 5.02 7.98 -3.03
C ILE A 108 5.56 8.79 -1.84
N SER A 109 6.87 8.75 -1.57
CA SER A 109 7.48 9.36 -0.38
C SER A 109 7.13 10.84 -0.22
N LYS A 110 7.05 11.58 -1.33
CA LYS A 110 6.69 13.00 -1.35
C LYS A 110 5.31 13.30 -0.78
N THR A 111 4.37 12.34 -0.81
CA THR A 111 3.00 12.55 -0.31
C THR A 111 2.92 12.60 1.21
N ARG A 112 3.96 12.17 1.90
CA ARG A 112 4.03 12.13 3.38
C ARG A 112 5.08 13.04 3.98
N SER A 113 5.90 13.75 3.17
CA SER A 113 7.00 14.58 3.66
C SER A 113 6.56 15.62 4.68
N ASN A 114 5.46 16.33 4.42
CA ASN A 114 4.93 17.33 5.35
C ASN A 114 4.50 16.71 6.69
N ARG A 115 3.87 15.53 6.65
CA ARG A 115 3.44 14.83 7.86
C ARG A 115 4.63 14.31 8.67
N ILE A 116 5.67 13.83 7.98
CA ILE A 116 6.92 13.40 8.64
C ILE A 116 7.61 14.59 9.30
N ALA A 117 7.64 15.76 8.66
CA ALA A 117 8.18 16.97 9.26
C ALA A 117 7.44 17.38 10.54
N GLU A 118 6.10 17.22 10.59
CA GLU A 118 5.27 17.60 11.74
C GLU A 118 5.27 16.55 12.86
N LYS A 119 5.11 15.27 12.49
CA LYS A 119 4.82 14.16 13.43
C LYS A 119 5.69 12.93 13.20
N GLY A 120 6.87 13.10 12.60
CA GLY A 120 7.77 11.98 12.33
C GLY A 120 8.28 11.31 13.60
N THR A 121 8.58 10.03 13.48
CA THR A 121 9.20 9.22 14.54
C THR A 121 10.71 9.43 14.65
N GLY A 122 11.34 10.13 13.69
CA GLY A 122 12.79 10.23 13.53
C GLY A 122 13.41 9.09 12.72
N VAL A 123 12.62 8.09 12.30
CA VAL A 123 13.11 7.01 11.44
C VAL A 123 13.46 7.58 10.06
N ASN A 124 14.69 7.31 9.60
CA ASN A 124 15.13 7.72 8.26
C ASN A 124 14.46 6.81 7.19
N PRO A 125 13.65 7.36 6.27
CA PRO A 125 13.02 6.57 5.22
C PRO A 125 14.02 5.79 4.34
N ASN A 126 15.24 6.30 4.16
CA ASN A 126 16.28 5.62 3.38
C ASN A 126 16.76 4.30 4.02
N SER A 127 16.60 4.14 5.33
CA SER A 127 16.93 2.90 6.03
C SER A 127 15.86 1.81 5.92
N LEU A 128 14.69 2.16 5.40
CA LEU A 128 13.56 1.24 5.27
C LEU A 128 13.46 0.73 3.84
N SER A 129 13.98 -0.46 3.63
CA SER A 129 13.86 -1.18 2.36
C SER A 129 13.71 -2.68 2.58
N ALA A 130 13.06 -3.34 1.65
CA ALA A 130 12.89 -4.79 1.68
C ALA A 130 12.84 -5.36 0.26
N ILE A 131 13.14 -6.65 0.14
CA ILE A 131 13.05 -7.40 -1.12
C ILE A 131 11.94 -8.43 -0.95
N HIS A 132 11.00 -8.44 -1.89
CA HIS A 132 9.90 -9.40 -1.90
C HIS A 132 9.74 -10.05 -3.28
N LYS A 133 9.19 -11.28 -3.31
CA LYS A 133 8.75 -11.91 -4.55
C LYS A 133 7.66 -11.08 -5.21
N ILE A 134 7.71 -10.95 -6.55
CA ILE A 134 6.68 -10.28 -7.36
C ILE A 134 5.39 -11.11 -7.36
N VAL A 135 5.50 -12.43 -7.42
CA VAL A 135 4.35 -13.33 -7.31
C VAL A 135 4.28 -13.87 -5.89
N ARG A 136 3.15 -13.65 -5.22
CA ARG A 136 2.85 -14.19 -3.90
C ARG A 136 1.64 -15.12 -3.98
N GLU A 137 1.72 -16.20 -3.24
CA GLU A 137 0.62 -17.14 -3.06
C GLU A 137 0.02 -16.97 -1.67
N ASN A 138 -1.30 -16.92 -1.60
CA ASN A 138 -2.03 -16.87 -0.34
C ASN A 138 -2.29 -18.30 0.15
N ASN A 139 -1.65 -18.69 1.24
CA ASN A 139 -1.75 -20.03 1.81
C ASN A 139 -3.16 -20.44 2.28
N GLN A 140 -4.09 -19.49 2.38
CA GLN A 140 -5.47 -19.78 2.81
C GLN A 140 -6.37 -20.23 1.65
N ASN A 141 -6.08 -19.79 0.43
CA ASN A 141 -6.91 -20.07 -0.75
C ASN A 141 -6.11 -20.51 -1.98
N ASN A 142 -4.79 -20.66 -1.86
CA ASN A 142 -3.83 -21.02 -2.92
C ASN A 142 -3.89 -20.11 -4.16
N LYS A 143 -4.43 -18.90 -4.01
CA LYS A 143 -4.46 -17.93 -5.11
C LYS A 143 -3.16 -17.16 -5.18
N LYS A 144 -2.68 -16.98 -6.40
CA LYS A 144 -1.50 -16.15 -6.69
C LYS A 144 -1.93 -14.71 -6.98
N SER A 145 -1.11 -13.77 -6.57
CA SER A 145 -1.29 -12.34 -6.77
C SER A 145 0.00 -11.68 -7.22
N ILE A 146 -0.11 -10.54 -7.92
CA ILE A 146 1.03 -9.67 -8.20
C ILE A 146 1.27 -8.81 -6.96
N TYR A 147 2.46 -8.93 -6.36
CA TYR A 147 2.87 -8.13 -5.22
C TYR A 147 3.86 -7.06 -5.68
N LEU A 148 3.33 -5.99 -6.27
CA LEU A 148 4.07 -4.81 -6.68
C LEU A 148 3.33 -3.57 -6.19
N SER A 149 4.09 -2.56 -5.80
CA SER A 149 3.57 -1.29 -5.31
C SER A 149 4.22 -0.14 -6.09
N PRO A 150 3.51 0.47 -7.05
CA PRO A 150 4.05 1.60 -7.83
C PRO A 150 4.62 2.71 -6.95
N GLY A 151 4.05 2.89 -5.76
CA GLY A 151 4.51 3.90 -4.79
C GLY A 151 5.83 3.57 -4.10
N HIS A 152 6.24 2.30 -4.05
CA HIS A 152 7.40 1.87 -3.25
C HIS A 152 8.47 1.10 -4.02
N VAL A 153 8.13 0.49 -5.16
CA VAL A 153 9.11 -0.29 -5.95
C VAL A 153 10.13 0.63 -6.61
N THR A 154 11.39 0.25 -6.47
CA THR A 154 12.52 1.00 -7.05
C THR A 154 13.30 0.21 -8.10
N GLY A 155 13.05 -1.11 -8.24
CA GLY A 155 13.68 -1.95 -9.24
C GLY A 155 13.40 -3.43 -9.05
N ILE A 156 13.88 -4.25 -9.98
CA ILE A 156 13.81 -5.71 -9.95
C ILE A 156 15.21 -6.27 -9.75
N VAL A 157 15.36 -7.18 -8.80
CA VAL A 157 16.65 -7.79 -8.48
C VAL A 157 17.18 -8.58 -9.67
N GLY A 158 18.43 -8.29 -10.07
CA GLY A 158 19.11 -9.00 -11.14
C GLY A 158 18.75 -8.56 -12.56
N LEU A 159 17.91 -7.53 -12.73
CA LEU A 159 17.67 -6.91 -14.02
C LEU A 159 18.37 -5.55 -14.12
N GLU A 160 18.85 -5.22 -15.31
CA GLU A 160 19.33 -3.88 -15.61
C GLU A 160 18.20 -2.83 -15.49
N ASN A 161 18.58 -1.58 -15.23
CA ASN A 161 17.61 -0.52 -14.94
C ASN A 161 16.54 -0.35 -16.04
N GLU A 162 16.95 -0.36 -17.32
CA GLU A 162 16.02 -0.19 -18.43
C GLU A 162 15.09 -1.40 -18.59
N GLU A 163 15.62 -2.63 -18.47
CA GLU A 163 14.79 -3.83 -18.51
C GLU A 163 13.80 -3.88 -17.36
N SER A 164 14.28 -3.56 -16.14
CA SER A 164 13.45 -3.47 -14.95
C SER A 164 12.33 -2.44 -15.14
N LYS A 165 12.67 -1.25 -15.64
CA LYS A 165 11.71 -0.19 -15.90
C LYS A 165 10.62 -0.60 -16.89
N VAL A 166 10.98 -1.13 -18.03
CA VAL A 166 10.02 -1.60 -19.06
C VAL A 166 9.06 -2.64 -18.50
N LEU A 167 9.58 -3.60 -17.73
CA LEU A 167 8.75 -4.65 -17.13
C LEU A 167 7.84 -4.09 -16.04
N LEU A 168 8.35 -3.23 -15.18
CA LEU A 168 7.56 -2.57 -14.12
C LEU A 168 6.47 -1.67 -14.69
N ASP A 169 6.77 -0.86 -15.69
CA ASP A 169 5.80 0.02 -16.34
C ASP A 169 4.63 -0.79 -16.92
N TYR A 170 4.94 -1.90 -17.61
CA TYR A 170 3.91 -2.81 -18.12
C TYR A 170 3.05 -3.39 -17.00
N LEU A 171 3.68 -3.94 -15.95
CA LEU A 171 2.96 -4.55 -14.83
C LEU A 171 2.13 -3.54 -14.05
N PHE A 172 2.63 -2.33 -13.84
CA PHE A 172 1.88 -1.26 -13.16
C PHE A 172 0.62 -0.86 -13.94
N GLN A 173 0.72 -0.71 -15.27
CA GLN A 173 -0.46 -0.45 -16.10
C GLN A 173 -1.44 -1.62 -16.08
N HIS A 174 -0.94 -2.84 -16.13
CA HIS A 174 -1.77 -4.04 -16.08
C HIS A 174 -2.52 -4.15 -14.74
N GLN A 175 -1.86 -3.87 -13.61
CA GLN A 175 -2.45 -3.97 -12.26
C GLN A 175 -3.66 -3.06 -12.02
N ILE A 176 -3.75 -1.96 -12.76
CA ILE A 176 -4.78 -0.92 -12.58
C ILE A 176 -5.79 -0.87 -13.72
N ARG A 177 -5.93 -1.95 -14.50
CA ARG A 177 -6.96 -2.05 -15.53
C ARG A 177 -8.36 -1.91 -14.90
N PRO A 178 -9.29 -1.22 -15.56
CA PRO A 178 -10.62 -0.91 -15.00
C PRO A 178 -11.37 -2.12 -14.45
N GLU A 179 -11.25 -3.28 -15.10
CA GLU A 179 -11.90 -4.53 -14.71
C GLU A 179 -11.38 -5.13 -13.38
N PHE A 180 -10.25 -4.65 -12.87
CA PHE A 180 -9.70 -5.08 -11.58
C PHE A 180 -10.01 -4.12 -10.45
N ILE A 181 -10.62 -2.95 -10.75
CA ILE A 181 -10.78 -1.85 -9.81
C ILE A 181 -12.16 -1.88 -9.18
N TYR A 182 -12.17 -1.77 -7.85
CA TYR A 182 -13.34 -1.45 -7.05
C TYR A 182 -13.17 -0.06 -6.43
N SER A 183 -14.19 0.79 -6.54
CA SER A 183 -14.21 2.12 -5.94
C SER A 183 -15.07 2.13 -4.68
N PHE A 184 -14.43 2.27 -3.53
CA PHE A 184 -15.10 2.34 -2.23
C PHE A 184 -15.49 3.78 -1.92
N GLU A 185 -16.79 4.01 -1.72
CA GLU A 185 -17.33 5.32 -1.31
C GLU A 185 -17.37 5.39 0.23
N TRP A 186 -16.78 6.44 0.76
CA TRP A 186 -16.71 6.65 2.20
C TRP A 186 -17.94 7.38 2.71
N GLU A 187 -18.52 6.84 3.79
CA GLU A 187 -19.48 7.51 4.65
C GLU A 187 -18.88 7.65 6.06
N PRO A 188 -19.32 8.60 6.89
CA PRO A 188 -18.92 8.67 8.29
C PRO A 188 -19.19 7.34 9.01
N ASN A 189 -18.27 6.92 9.87
CA ASN A 189 -18.32 5.66 10.63
C ASN A 189 -18.19 4.37 9.80
N CYS A 190 -17.69 4.45 8.56
CA CYS A 190 -17.32 3.28 7.79
C CYS A 190 -15.95 2.73 8.20
N ILE A 191 -15.77 1.42 8.09
CA ILE A 191 -14.47 0.74 8.18
C ILE A 191 -14.22 0.03 6.85
N ALA A 192 -13.05 0.29 6.25
CA ALA A 192 -12.52 -0.54 5.18
C ALA A 192 -11.33 -1.36 5.70
N ILE A 193 -11.26 -2.62 5.30
CA ILE A 193 -10.18 -3.56 5.64
C ILE A 193 -9.70 -4.21 4.36
N TRP A 194 -8.39 -4.22 4.15
CA TRP A 194 -7.78 -4.84 2.96
C TRP A 194 -6.43 -5.46 3.29
N ASN A 195 -5.97 -6.37 2.44
CA ASN A 195 -4.66 -7.02 2.49
C ASN A 195 -3.79 -6.70 1.27
#